data_dfeaa89105e817380a13a5557c8ae659
#
_entry.id   dfeaa89105e817380a13a5557c8ae659
#
_cell.length_a   1.000
_cell.length_b   1.000
_cell.length_c   1.000
_cell.angle_alpha   90.00
_cell.angle_beta   90.00
_cell.angle_gamma   90.00
#
_symmetry.space_group_name_H-M   'P 1'
#
loop_
_entity.id
_entity.type
_entity.pdbx_description
1 polymer ?
#
loop_
_entity_poly.entity_id
_entity_poly.type
_entity_poly.pdbx_seq_one_letter_code
_entity_poly.pdbx_strand_id
1 'polypeptide(L)'
;MKSSIFKILSVVVAGGVLLTSCVKNEDGKFNGSGSTFVKLPQGSEEKVALALDFKPGLQDVVLLDVRRDAPNSGELQKAITVKIKNNPTIVADYNTAHGTSYIALPAAAYQVDPGNPFAGNEWTVSFGAGEHAKPILIKLDASKLDLSQQYALGFTITSANGAKISNGLENAMIEVGVKNRYDGSYRVTGTMTDIASPTLSGYFPQDVDLVTTGAASVVMIPWDLGIPGHLILSGTSLSYYGSYGPTFNFDLATDKVISVTNSYGQPAGNTRSAEIDPSGINKWDAATHDMDVKYYMKQPSVVTTSPYIRVYFNEHFDYLGPR
;
A
#
# COMPACT_ATOMS: atom_id res chain seq x y z
N MET A 1 64.41 12.29 -27.63
CA MET A 1 63.02 12.25 -28.07
C MET A 1 62.77 10.97 -28.85
N LYS A 2 62.44 9.87 -28.20
CA LYS A 2 61.94 8.60 -28.79
C LYS A 2 61.63 7.70 -27.61
N SER A 3 60.37 7.61 -27.18
CA SER A 3 59.88 6.52 -26.34
C SER A 3 58.56 6.91 -25.65
N SER A 4 57.48 7.11 -26.37
CA SER A 4 56.16 7.29 -25.74
C SER A 4 55.00 6.78 -26.59
N ILE A 5 55.27 6.10 -27.73
CA ILE A 5 54.19 5.64 -28.63
C ILE A 5 53.85 4.15 -28.44
N PHE A 6 54.68 3.38 -27.71
CA PHE A 6 54.51 1.92 -27.59
C PHE A 6 53.72 1.45 -26.36
N LYS A 7 53.26 2.36 -25.49
CA LYS A 7 52.52 1.98 -24.27
C LYS A 7 50.98 2.13 -24.40
N ILE A 8 50.48 2.66 -25.49
CA ILE A 8 49.01 2.86 -25.65
C ILE A 8 48.37 1.73 -26.45
N LEU A 9 49.14 0.89 -27.14
CA LEU A 9 48.56 -0.18 -27.97
C LEU A 9 48.32 -1.50 -27.23
N SER A 10 48.84 -1.65 -26.00
CA SER A 10 48.70 -2.90 -25.21
C SER A 10 47.49 -2.94 -24.30
N VAL A 11 46.76 -1.83 -24.13
CA VAL A 11 45.58 -1.78 -23.24
C VAL A 11 44.24 -2.00 -23.98
N VAL A 12 44.24 -1.86 -25.31
CA VAL A 12 43.02 -2.01 -26.12
C VAL A 12 42.73 -3.48 -26.51
N VAL A 13 43.71 -4.38 -26.40
CA VAL A 13 43.52 -5.80 -26.76
C VAL A 13 43.04 -6.65 -25.56
N ALA A 14 43.24 -6.19 -24.34
CA ALA A 14 42.77 -6.91 -23.13
C ALA A 14 41.31 -6.64 -22.72
N GLY A 15 40.68 -5.62 -23.32
CA GLY A 15 39.27 -5.25 -23.02
C GLY A 15 38.22 -5.90 -23.92
N GLY A 16 38.65 -6.64 -24.97
CA GLY A 16 37.75 -7.15 -26.00
C GLY A 16 37.28 -8.60 -25.85
N VAL A 17 37.72 -9.32 -24.79
CA VAL A 17 37.45 -10.77 -24.66
C VAL A 17 36.43 -11.12 -23.56
N LEU A 18 35.87 -10.15 -22.86
CA LEU A 18 34.95 -10.42 -21.73
C LEU A 18 33.44 -10.17 -22.03
N LEU A 19 33.04 -10.00 -23.29
CA LEU A 19 31.64 -9.80 -23.64
C LEU A 19 31.01 -10.92 -24.47
N THR A 20 31.63 -12.11 -24.53
CA THR A 20 30.93 -13.30 -25.00
C THR A 20 30.59 -14.21 -23.81
N SER A 21 29.96 -13.67 -22.79
CA SER A 21 29.01 -14.46 -22.03
C SER A 21 27.76 -14.61 -22.91
N CYS A 22 27.88 -15.43 -23.96
CA CYS A 22 26.73 -16.15 -24.44
C CYS A 22 26.23 -16.94 -23.24
N VAL A 23 25.23 -16.41 -22.53
CA VAL A 23 24.21 -17.25 -21.90
C VAL A 23 23.73 -18.09 -23.09
N LYS A 24 24.32 -19.28 -23.31
CA LYS A 24 23.62 -20.34 -23.99
C LYS A 24 22.30 -20.43 -23.21
N ASN A 25 21.22 -19.89 -23.77
CA ASN A 25 19.94 -20.47 -23.61
C ASN A 25 20.11 -21.90 -24.14
N GLU A 26 20.69 -22.78 -23.34
CA GLU A 26 20.23 -24.13 -23.39
C GLU A 26 18.74 -23.93 -23.08
N ASP A 27 17.91 -24.08 -24.12
CA ASP A 27 16.55 -24.54 -23.95
C ASP A 27 16.70 -25.84 -23.15
N GLY A 28 16.85 -25.64 -21.84
CA GLY A 28 17.20 -26.69 -20.91
C GLY A 28 16.10 -27.67 -21.07
N LYS A 29 16.44 -28.83 -21.62
CA LYS A 29 15.51 -29.95 -21.63
C LYS A 29 15.10 -30.11 -20.19
N PHE A 30 13.95 -29.52 -19.87
CA PHE A 30 13.29 -29.59 -18.57
C PHE A 30 12.86 -31.06 -18.38
N ASN A 31 13.85 -31.88 -18.05
CA ASN A 31 13.77 -33.35 -18.00
C ASN A 31 13.95 -33.86 -16.57
N GLY A 32 13.65 -33.04 -15.55
CA GLY A 32 13.69 -33.46 -14.16
C GLY A 32 12.77 -34.65 -13.90
N SER A 33 13.16 -35.53 -12.98
CA SER A 33 12.28 -36.53 -12.40
C SER A 33 11.68 -35.97 -11.12
N GLY A 34 10.40 -36.24 -10.86
CA GLY A 34 9.74 -35.76 -9.64
C GLY A 34 8.24 -35.65 -9.79
N SER A 35 7.62 -35.01 -8.80
CA SER A 35 6.18 -34.77 -8.78
C SER A 35 5.88 -33.33 -9.23
N THR A 36 4.75 -33.14 -9.87
CA THR A 36 4.16 -31.83 -10.07
C THR A 36 3.64 -31.30 -8.74
N PHE A 37 3.90 -30.04 -8.45
CA PHE A 37 3.40 -29.34 -7.26
C PHE A 37 2.50 -28.16 -7.66
N VAL A 38 1.55 -27.85 -6.77
CA VAL A 38 0.74 -26.63 -6.85
C VAL A 38 0.88 -25.85 -5.56
N LYS A 39 0.81 -24.51 -5.67
CA LYS A 39 1.03 -23.61 -4.55
C LYS A 39 0.30 -22.29 -4.73
N LEU A 40 0.14 -21.58 -3.64
CA LEU A 40 -0.19 -20.15 -3.58
C LEU A 40 1.10 -19.41 -3.20
N PRO A 41 1.77 -18.69 -4.12
CA PRO A 41 2.97 -17.92 -3.79
C PRO A 41 2.75 -16.91 -2.67
N GLN A 42 1.53 -16.37 -2.56
CA GLN A 42 1.12 -15.47 -1.47
C GLN A 42 1.26 -16.09 -0.07
N GLY A 43 1.29 -17.42 0.03
CA GLY A 43 1.50 -18.13 1.28
C GLY A 43 2.94 -18.08 1.81
N SER A 44 3.90 -17.50 1.05
CA SER A 44 5.25 -17.24 1.54
C SER A 44 5.33 -16.09 2.56
N GLU A 45 4.29 -15.27 2.61
CA GLU A 45 4.14 -14.15 3.52
C GLU A 45 3.00 -14.43 4.50
N GLU A 46 3.04 -13.87 5.69
CA GLU A 46 1.93 -14.01 6.65
C GLU A 46 0.63 -13.41 6.11
N LYS A 47 0.73 -12.31 5.37
CA LYS A 47 -0.35 -11.70 4.60
C LYS A 47 0.19 -10.94 3.40
N VAL A 48 -0.58 -10.86 2.34
CA VAL A 48 -0.30 -10.02 1.17
C VAL A 48 -1.34 -8.91 1.09
N ALA A 49 -0.88 -7.67 0.96
CA ALA A 49 -1.77 -6.53 0.82
C ALA A 49 -2.23 -6.37 -0.64
N LEU A 50 -3.53 -6.27 -0.83
CA LEU A 50 -4.19 -5.88 -2.07
C LEU A 50 -4.72 -4.46 -1.90
N ALA A 51 -4.01 -3.49 -2.48
CA ALA A 51 -4.43 -2.09 -2.46
C ALA A 51 -5.34 -1.79 -3.65
N LEU A 52 -6.50 -1.22 -3.39
CA LEU A 52 -7.51 -0.85 -4.38
C LEU A 52 -7.65 0.65 -4.44
N ASP A 53 -7.80 1.19 -5.65
CA ASP A 53 -8.20 2.58 -5.81
C ASP A 53 -9.63 2.78 -5.31
N PHE A 54 -9.86 3.81 -4.51
CA PHE A 54 -11.21 4.19 -4.12
C PHE A 54 -11.91 4.86 -5.30
N LYS A 55 -12.64 4.07 -6.04
CA LYS A 55 -13.52 4.55 -7.13
C LYS A 55 -14.81 3.75 -7.16
N PRO A 56 -15.94 4.37 -7.58
CA PRO A 56 -17.21 3.67 -7.75
C PRO A 56 -17.12 2.63 -8.86
N GLY A 57 -17.88 1.54 -8.67
CA GLY A 57 -18.06 0.49 -9.66
C GLY A 57 -17.09 -0.67 -9.51
N LEU A 58 -17.39 -1.72 -10.26
CA LEU A 58 -16.66 -2.98 -10.22
C LEU A 58 -15.29 -2.83 -10.91
N GLN A 59 -14.23 -3.21 -10.20
CA GLN A 59 -12.85 -3.26 -10.68
C GLN A 59 -12.41 -4.72 -10.79
N ASP A 60 -11.72 -5.07 -11.85
CA ASP A 60 -11.11 -6.40 -12.00
C ASP A 60 -9.89 -6.50 -11.06
N VAL A 61 -9.86 -7.53 -10.25
CA VAL A 61 -8.86 -7.74 -9.22
C VAL A 61 -8.31 -9.16 -9.29
N VAL A 62 -7.00 -9.30 -9.35
CA VAL A 62 -6.32 -10.59 -9.16
C VAL A 62 -6.27 -10.87 -7.66
N LEU A 63 -7.10 -11.80 -7.21
CA LEU A 63 -7.19 -12.16 -5.80
C LEU A 63 -6.08 -13.12 -5.39
N LEU A 64 -5.84 -14.15 -6.21
CA LEU A 64 -4.81 -15.15 -5.99
C LEU A 64 -4.11 -15.48 -7.31
N ASP A 65 -2.85 -15.87 -7.21
CA ASP A 65 -2.07 -16.47 -8.28
C ASP A 65 -1.79 -17.93 -7.91
N VAL A 66 -2.40 -18.85 -8.63
CA VAL A 66 -2.21 -20.29 -8.42
C VAL A 66 -1.10 -20.76 -9.34
N ARG A 67 -0.04 -21.32 -8.78
CA ARG A 67 1.13 -21.77 -9.54
C ARG A 67 1.26 -23.27 -9.57
N ARG A 68 1.78 -23.77 -10.72
CA ARG A 68 2.16 -25.15 -10.94
C ARG A 68 3.64 -25.25 -11.25
N ASP A 69 4.35 -26.07 -10.48
CA ASP A 69 5.75 -26.44 -10.71
C ASP A 69 5.78 -27.88 -11.23
N ALA A 70 6.06 -28.07 -12.50
CA ALA A 70 6.19 -29.40 -13.11
C ALA A 70 7.67 -29.78 -13.23
N PRO A 71 8.07 -31.03 -12.99
CA PRO A 71 9.48 -31.44 -13.03
C PRO A 71 10.04 -31.60 -14.46
N ASN A 72 9.17 -31.68 -15.46
CA ASN A 72 9.57 -31.80 -16.86
C ASN A 72 8.44 -31.36 -17.80
N SER A 73 8.75 -31.23 -19.09
CA SER A 73 7.80 -30.80 -20.10
C SER A 73 6.63 -31.78 -20.29
N GLY A 74 6.83 -33.08 -20.09
CA GLY A 74 5.76 -34.10 -20.18
C GLY A 74 4.75 -33.94 -19.04
N GLU A 75 5.20 -33.70 -17.83
CA GLU A 75 4.32 -33.40 -16.68
C GLU A 75 3.58 -32.06 -16.87
N LEU A 76 4.23 -31.08 -17.50
CA LEU A 76 3.61 -29.78 -17.79
C LEU A 76 2.46 -29.88 -18.79
N GLN A 77 2.46 -30.88 -19.67
CA GLN A 77 1.38 -31.12 -20.65
C GLN A 77 0.14 -31.79 -20.01
N LYS A 78 0.24 -32.34 -18.82
CA LYS A 78 -0.88 -33.01 -18.17
C LYS A 78 -1.88 -31.99 -17.64
N ALA A 79 -3.17 -32.23 -17.84
CA ALA A 79 -4.20 -31.44 -17.17
C ALA A 79 -4.23 -31.73 -15.67
N ILE A 80 -4.37 -30.70 -14.87
CA ILE A 80 -4.58 -30.81 -13.42
C ILE A 80 -5.71 -29.90 -12.97
N THR A 81 -6.38 -30.29 -11.88
CA THR A 81 -7.46 -29.51 -11.28
C THR A 81 -7.15 -29.25 -9.81
N VAL A 82 -7.20 -27.99 -9.43
CA VAL A 82 -6.93 -27.53 -8.06
C VAL A 82 -8.20 -26.96 -7.48
N LYS A 83 -8.50 -27.33 -6.24
CA LYS A 83 -9.61 -26.77 -5.48
C LYS A 83 -9.09 -25.88 -4.36
N ILE A 84 -9.65 -24.68 -4.25
CA ILE A 84 -9.24 -23.67 -3.30
C ILE A 84 -10.47 -23.17 -2.55
N LYS A 85 -10.47 -23.32 -1.26
CA LYS A 85 -11.59 -22.93 -0.40
C LYS A 85 -11.28 -21.59 0.28
N ASN A 86 -12.29 -20.73 0.42
CA ASN A 86 -12.25 -19.63 1.37
C ASN A 86 -12.20 -20.20 2.80
N ASN A 87 -11.16 -19.86 3.54
CA ASN A 87 -10.90 -20.35 4.89
C ASN A 87 -10.80 -19.18 5.90
N PRO A 88 -11.90 -18.78 6.52
CA PRO A 88 -11.92 -17.66 7.46
C PRO A 88 -11.11 -17.92 8.74
N THR A 89 -10.77 -19.18 9.05
CA THR A 89 -9.95 -19.50 10.23
C THR A 89 -8.56 -18.88 10.14
N ILE A 90 -7.98 -18.78 8.93
CA ILE A 90 -6.68 -18.11 8.72
C ILE A 90 -6.71 -16.67 9.21
N VAL A 91 -7.78 -15.94 8.88
CA VAL A 91 -7.97 -14.54 9.32
C VAL A 91 -8.19 -14.46 10.83
N ALA A 92 -8.97 -15.37 11.41
CA ALA A 92 -9.24 -15.42 12.84
C ALA A 92 -7.96 -15.72 13.65
N ASP A 93 -7.14 -16.66 13.18
CA ASP A 93 -5.86 -17.02 13.81
C ASP A 93 -4.87 -15.84 13.72
N TYR A 94 -4.80 -15.16 12.56
CA TYR A 94 -3.99 -13.96 12.39
C TYR A 94 -4.42 -12.85 13.34
N ASN A 95 -5.74 -12.56 13.42
CA ASN A 95 -6.27 -11.57 14.36
C ASN A 95 -5.87 -11.87 15.80
N THR A 96 -5.94 -13.14 16.20
CA THR A 96 -5.58 -13.58 17.56
C THR A 96 -4.09 -13.39 17.82
N ALA A 97 -3.24 -13.76 16.86
CA ALA A 97 -1.79 -13.71 17.01
C ALA A 97 -1.25 -12.27 17.03
N HIS A 98 -1.87 -11.35 16.29
CA HIS A 98 -1.36 -9.98 16.07
C HIS A 98 -2.23 -8.90 16.73
N GLY A 99 -3.33 -9.25 17.41
CA GLY A 99 -4.23 -8.27 18.03
C GLY A 99 -4.96 -7.37 17.02
N THR A 100 -5.18 -7.88 15.80
CA THR A 100 -5.88 -7.15 14.73
C THR A 100 -7.37 -7.47 14.72
N SER A 101 -8.16 -6.77 13.86
CA SER A 101 -9.61 -6.90 13.79
C SER A 101 -10.11 -7.03 12.35
N TYR A 102 -9.38 -7.78 11.52
CA TYR A 102 -9.81 -8.02 10.14
C TYR A 102 -11.16 -8.75 10.09
N ILE A 103 -12.04 -8.28 9.20
CA ILE A 103 -13.32 -8.89 8.91
C ILE A 103 -13.39 -9.34 7.44
N ALA A 104 -14.36 -10.19 7.13
CA ALA A 104 -14.58 -10.64 5.75
C ALA A 104 -15.14 -9.49 4.88
N LEU A 105 -14.84 -9.55 3.58
CA LEU A 105 -15.46 -8.62 2.60
C LEU A 105 -16.98 -8.79 2.60
N PRO A 106 -17.74 -7.66 2.60
CA PRO A 106 -19.19 -7.71 2.41
C PRO A 106 -19.56 -8.38 1.07
N ALA A 107 -20.52 -9.28 1.07
CA ALA A 107 -20.95 -9.97 -0.15
C ALA A 107 -21.45 -9.01 -1.25
N ALA A 108 -21.95 -7.83 -0.88
CA ALA A 108 -22.37 -6.79 -1.82
C ALA A 108 -21.21 -6.04 -2.48
N ALA A 109 -19.99 -6.17 -1.94
CA ALA A 109 -18.82 -5.45 -2.43
C ALA A 109 -18.07 -6.17 -3.55
N TYR A 110 -18.30 -7.47 -3.76
CA TYR A 110 -17.58 -8.21 -4.78
C TYR A 110 -18.41 -9.25 -5.52
N GLN A 111 -17.96 -9.63 -6.70
CA GLN A 111 -18.48 -10.70 -7.52
C GLN A 111 -17.35 -11.62 -7.95
N VAL A 112 -17.57 -12.93 -7.93
CA VAL A 112 -16.62 -13.90 -8.49
C VAL A 112 -16.63 -13.78 -10.01
N ASP A 113 -15.45 -13.76 -10.63
CA ASP A 113 -15.35 -13.74 -12.08
C ASP A 113 -15.88 -15.06 -12.68
N PRO A 114 -16.76 -15.00 -13.69
CA PRO A 114 -17.32 -16.21 -14.31
C PRO A 114 -16.27 -17.15 -14.94
N GLY A 115 -15.08 -16.63 -15.27
CA GLY A 115 -13.95 -17.41 -15.78
C GLY A 115 -13.29 -18.31 -14.72
N ASN A 116 -13.58 -18.07 -13.43
CA ASN A 116 -13.11 -18.88 -12.32
C ASN A 116 -14.29 -19.59 -11.63
N PRO A 117 -14.65 -20.83 -12.04
CA PRO A 117 -15.78 -21.54 -11.46
C PRO A 117 -15.75 -21.60 -9.93
N PHE A 118 -16.82 -21.11 -9.30
CA PHE A 118 -16.97 -21.03 -7.85
C PHE A 118 -18.32 -21.64 -7.44
N ALA A 119 -18.27 -22.64 -6.57
CA ALA A 119 -19.45 -23.28 -6.03
C ALA A 119 -19.18 -23.82 -4.62
N GLY A 120 -20.14 -23.69 -3.71
CA GLY A 120 -20.00 -24.22 -2.35
C GLY A 120 -18.84 -23.61 -1.55
N ASN A 121 -18.54 -22.32 -1.76
CA ASN A 121 -17.42 -21.60 -1.14
C ASN A 121 -16.02 -22.11 -1.59
N GLU A 122 -15.93 -22.70 -2.80
CA GLU A 122 -14.71 -23.30 -3.35
C GLU A 122 -14.53 -22.91 -4.82
N TRP A 123 -13.32 -22.46 -5.19
CA TRP A 123 -12.90 -22.27 -6.58
C TRP A 123 -12.35 -23.56 -7.16
N THR A 124 -12.65 -23.80 -8.42
CA THR A 124 -12.06 -24.86 -9.21
C THR A 124 -11.15 -24.26 -10.28
N VAL A 125 -9.85 -24.48 -10.15
CA VAL A 125 -8.83 -23.97 -11.07
C VAL A 125 -8.30 -25.11 -11.90
N SER A 126 -8.49 -25.05 -13.23
CA SER A 126 -8.03 -26.07 -14.15
C SER A 126 -6.83 -25.57 -14.95
N PHE A 127 -5.73 -26.32 -14.91
CA PHE A 127 -4.56 -26.09 -15.74
C PHE A 127 -4.61 -27.01 -16.94
N GLY A 128 -4.51 -26.42 -18.12
CA GLY A 128 -4.32 -27.13 -19.37
C GLY A 128 -2.85 -27.43 -19.66
N ALA A 129 -2.59 -27.96 -20.85
CA ALA A 129 -1.25 -28.23 -21.33
C ALA A 129 -0.42 -26.94 -21.41
N GLY A 130 0.79 -26.98 -20.88
CA GLY A 130 1.73 -25.86 -20.92
C GLY A 130 1.48 -24.72 -19.93
N GLU A 131 0.40 -24.75 -19.16
CA GLU A 131 0.06 -23.66 -18.24
C GLU A 131 0.78 -23.79 -16.90
N HIS A 132 1.44 -22.72 -16.46
CA HIS A 132 2.21 -22.64 -15.20
C HIS A 132 1.48 -21.86 -14.12
N ALA A 133 0.60 -20.95 -14.50
CA ALA A 133 -0.07 -20.02 -13.60
C ALA A 133 -1.53 -19.81 -14.00
N LYS A 134 -2.39 -19.65 -13.02
CA LYS A 134 -3.79 -19.27 -13.19
C LYS A 134 -4.18 -18.27 -12.12
N PRO A 135 -4.59 -17.06 -12.49
CA PRO A 135 -5.13 -16.12 -11.52
C PRO A 135 -6.56 -16.53 -11.14
N ILE A 136 -6.92 -16.30 -9.89
CA ILE A 136 -8.31 -16.19 -9.46
C ILE A 136 -8.69 -14.74 -9.48
N LEU A 137 -9.69 -14.39 -10.28
CA LEU A 137 -10.18 -13.04 -10.46
C LEU A 137 -11.49 -12.84 -9.70
N ILE A 138 -11.65 -11.66 -9.16
CA ILE A 138 -12.92 -11.12 -8.67
C ILE A 138 -13.14 -9.74 -9.26
N LYS A 139 -14.39 -9.29 -9.24
CA LYS A 139 -14.76 -7.90 -9.50
C LYS A 139 -15.15 -7.29 -8.15
N LEU A 140 -14.49 -6.20 -7.75
CA LEU A 140 -14.69 -5.57 -6.45
C LEU A 140 -15.07 -4.10 -6.61
N ASP A 141 -16.11 -3.67 -5.90
CA ASP A 141 -16.54 -2.26 -5.81
C ASP A 141 -16.07 -1.68 -4.46
N ALA A 142 -14.95 -0.96 -4.50
CA ALA A 142 -14.35 -0.35 -3.32
C ALA A 142 -15.27 0.67 -2.61
N SER A 143 -16.24 1.27 -3.34
CA SER A 143 -17.21 2.21 -2.79
C SER A 143 -18.22 1.56 -1.83
N LYS A 144 -18.29 0.22 -1.81
CA LYS A 144 -19.12 -0.56 -0.90
C LYS A 144 -18.42 -0.97 0.39
N LEU A 145 -17.14 -0.65 0.53
CA LEU A 145 -16.36 -0.95 1.72
C LEU A 145 -16.46 0.21 2.72
N ASP A 146 -16.61 -0.15 3.99
CA ASP A 146 -16.49 0.81 5.10
C ASP A 146 -15.01 1.01 5.40
N LEU A 147 -14.47 2.20 5.10
CA LEU A 147 -13.05 2.50 5.27
C LEU A 147 -12.61 2.60 6.75
N SER A 148 -13.53 2.52 7.70
CA SER A 148 -13.21 2.37 9.12
C SER A 148 -12.91 0.93 9.52
N GLN A 149 -13.15 -0.04 8.62
CA GLN A 149 -12.93 -1.46 8.84
C GLN A 149 -11.68 -1.95 8.10
N GLN A 150 -11.08 -3.01 8.64
CA GLN A 150 -10.00 -3.72 7.98
C GLN A 150 -10.54 -5.04 7.40
N TYR A 151 -10.27 -5.30 6.13
CA TYR A 151 -10.79 -6.47 5.44
C TYR A 151 -9.70 -7.45 5.10
N ALA A 152 -9.96 -8.74 5.26
CA ALA A 152 -9.08 -9.80 4.78
C ALA A 152 -9.85 -11.04 4.37
N LEU A 153 -9.21 -11.84 3.50
CA LEU A 153 -9.68 -13.13 3.04
C LEU A 153 -8.58 -14.19 3.25
N GLY A 154 -8.96 -15.33 3.78
CA GLY A 154 -8.08 -16.50 3.93
C GLY A 154 -8.42 -17.56 2.91
N PHE A 155 -7.42 -18.24 2.37
CA PHE A 155 -7.58 -19.27 1.34
C PHE A 155 -6.73 -20.51 1.64
N THR A 156 -7.26 -21.69 1.30
CA THR A 156 -6.54 -22.96 1.44
C THR A 156 -6.74 -23.82 0.19
N ILE A 157 -5.66 -24.35 -0.37
CA ILE A 157 -5.74 -25.41 -1.37
C ILE A 157 -6.21 -26.68 -0.67
N THR A 158 -7.39 -27.18 -1.02
CA THR A 158 -8.01 -28.36 -0.41
C THR A 158 -7.71 -29.66 -1.16
N SER A 159 -7.49 -29.57 -2.46
CA SER A 159 -7.09 -30.70 -3.27
C SER A 159 -6.38 -30.28 -4.57
N ALA A 160 -5.56 -31.20 -5.07
CA ALA A 160 -4.87 -31.07 -6.35
C ALA A 160 -4.91 -32.42 -7.08
N ASN A 161 -5.85 -32.58 -8.02
CA ASN A 161 -5.93 -33.81 -8.81
C ASN A 161 -4.83 -33.79 -9.89
N GLY A 162 -3.95 -34.78 -9.85
CA GLY A 162 -2.79 -34.89 -10.75
C GLY A 162 -1.52 -34.16 -10.28
N ALA A 163 -1.53 -33.55 -9.08
CA ALA A 163 -0.37 -32.87 -8.49
C ALA A 163 -0.34 -33.04 -6.96
N LYS A 164 0.78 -32.66 -6.35
CA LYS A 164 0.92 -32.54 -4.90
C LYS A 164 0.76 -31.05 -4.50
N ILE A 165 0.29 -30.83 -3.29
CA ILE A 165 0.24 -29.48 -2.72
C ILE A 165 1.60 -29.21 -2.08
N SER A 166 2.19 -28.03 -2.34
CA SER A 166 3.44 -27.61 -1.72
C SER A 166 3.21 -27.31 -0.24
N ASN A 167 3.95 -27.98 0.61
CA ASN A 167 3.88 -27.78 2.06
C ASN A 167 4.31 -26.36 2.44
N GLY A 168 3.50 -25.69 3.28
CA GLY A 168 3.72 -24.30 3.70
C GLY A 168 3.29 -23.24 2.68
N LEU A 169 2.80 -23.65 1.49
CA LEU A 169 2.27 -22.73 0.46
C LEU A 169 0.85 -23.12 0.04
N GLU A 170 0.17 -23.91 0.86
CA GLU A 170 -1.23 -24.29 0.68
C GLU A 170 -2.22 -23.21 1.16
N ASN A 171 -1.76 -22.29 2.03
CA ASN A 171 -2.57 -21.24 2.63
C ASN A 171 -2.11 -19.87 2.13
N ALA A 172 -3.03 -18.92 2.06
CA ALA A 172 -2.74 -17.51 1.81
C ALA A 172 -3.74 -16.62 2.55
N MET A 173 -3.27 -15.48 3.06
CA MET A 173 -4.11 -14.41 3.59
C MET A 173 -3.94 -13.17 2.72
N ILE A 174 -5.05 -12.63 2.25
CA ILE A 174 -5.08 -11.40 1.43
C ILE A 174 -5.77 -10.32 2.24
N GLU A 175 -5.02 -9.30 2.63
CA GLU A 175 -5.55 -8.06 3.18
C GLU A 175 -6.07 -7.20 2.04
N VAL A 176 -7.31 -6.70 2.17
CA VAL A 176 -7.92 -5.82 1.17
C VAL A 176 -7.98 -4.41 1.73
N GLY A 177 -7.10 -3.56 1.24
CA GLY A 177 -7.03 -2.14 1.58
C GLY A 177 -7.56 -1.27 0.45
N VAL A 178 -8.09 -0.12 0.81
CA VAL A 178 -8.54 0.88 -0.16
C VAL A 178 -7.74 2.15 0.06
N LYS A 179 -7.20 2.71 -1.01
CA LYS A 179 -6.49 3.98 -1.01
C LYS A 179 -7.23 4.97 -1.88
N ASN A 180 -7.42 6.19 -1.37
CA ASN A 180 -7.87 7.27 -2.21
C ASN A 180 -6.68 7.89 -2.97
N ARG A 181 -6.93 8.74 -3.96
CA ARG A 181 -5.88 9.32 -4.83
C ARG A 181 -4.89 10.25 -4.13
N TYR A 182 -5.19 10.66 -2.90
CA TYR A 182 -4.35 11.53 -2.08
C TYR A 182 -3.41 10.74 -1.15
N ASP A 183 -3.59 9.41 -1.07
CA ASP A 183 -2.75 8.50 -0.28
C ASP A 183 -1.37 8.37 -0.90
N GLY A 184 -0.33 8.52 -0.09
CA GLY A 184 1.04 8.40 -0.56
C GLY A 184 2.05 8.91 0.45
N SER A 185 3.33 8.82 0.10
CA SER A 185 4.44 9.41 0.85
C SER A 185 4.78 10.77 0.29
N TYR A 186 5.04 11.72 1.18
CA TYR A 186 5.28 13.13 0.85
C TYR A 186 6.43 13.71 1.64
N ARG A 187 7.15 14.66 1.05
CA ARG A 187 8.05 15.56 1.75
C ARG A 187 7.36 16.88 2.02
N VAL A 188 7.24 17.23 3.29
CA VAL A 188 6.58 18.47 3.71
C VAL A 188 7.61 19.55 3.96
N THR A 189 7.42 20.68 3.30
CA THR A 189 8.14 21.94 3.51
C THR A 189 7.16 23.04 3.91
N GLY A 190 7.62 24.13 4.48
CA GLY A 190 6.73 25.22 4.81
C GLY A 190 7.12 26.04 6.02
N THR A 191 6.12 26.64 6.65
CA THR A 191 6.27 27.48 7.83
C THR A 191 5.24 27.16 8.89
N MET A 192 5.67 27.27 10.15
CA MET A 192 4.82 27.14 11.32
C MET A 192 5.06 28.32 12.27
N THR A 193 4.00 28.87 12.84
CA THR A 193 4.08 29.92 13.86
C THR A 193 3.16 29.57 15.02
N ASP A 194 3.72 29.30 16.21
CA ASP A 194 2.97 29.15 17.47
C ASP A 194 2.96 30.51 18.21
N ILE A 195 1.81 31.16 18.27
CA ILE A 195 1.69 32.49 18.88
C ILE A 195 1.73 32.45 20.42
N ALA A 196 1.41 31.30 21.01
CA ALA A 196 1.46 31.11 22.46
C ALA A 196 2.82 30.60 22.97
N SER A 197 3.63 30.03 22.08
CA SER A 197 4.98 29.52 22.39
C SER A 197 5.95 29.81 21.24
N PRO A 198 6.41 31.07 21.09
CA PRO A 198 7.23 31.50 19.95
C PRO A 198 8.61 30.83 19.84
N THR A 199 9.00 30.06 20.87
CA THR A 199 10.23 29.25 20.86
C THR A 199 10.07 27.91 20.16
N LEU A 200 8.82 27.51 19.85
CA LEU A 200 8.53 26.35 19.04
C LEU A 200 8.58 26.72 17.56
N SER A 201 9.18 25.88 16.75
CA SER A 201 9.25 26.03 15.29
C SER A 201 8.85 24.75 14.57
N GLY A 202 8.49 24.85 13.31
CA GLY A 202 8.22 23.66 12.48
C GLY A 202 9.49 22.85 12.24
N TYR A 203 9.36 21.54 12.21
CA TYR A 203 10.40 20.63 11.77
C TYR A 203 10.23 20.42 10.27
N PHE A 204 11.01 21.14 9.48
CA PHE A 204 10.98 21.09 8.01
C PHE A 204 12.39 20.96 7.43
N PRO A 205 12.59 20.20 6.32
CA PRO A 205 11.60 19.30 5.73
C PRO A 205 11.31 18.09 6.64
N GLN A 206 10.10 17.52 6.55
CA GLN A 206 9.78 16.26 7.19
C GLN A 206 9.14 15.31 6.15
N ASP A 207 9.44 14.01 6.25
CA ASP A 207 8.81 13.01 5.42
C ASP A 207 7.61 12.42 6.17
N VAL A 208 6.48 12.33 5.47
CA VAL A 208 5.20 11.89 6.05
C VAL A 208 4.48 10.94 5.10
N ASP A 209 3.62 10.11 5.66
CA ASP A 209 2.58 9.42 4.90
C ASP A 209 1.25 10.17 5.05
N LEU A 210 0.56 10.39 3.94
CA LEU A 210 -0.86 10.71 3.93
C LEU A 210 -1.63 9.41 3.79
N VAL A 211 -2.32 9.01 4.85
CA VAL A 211 -2.99 7.70 4.96
C VAL A 211 -4.49 7.88 4.80
N THR A 212 -5.10 7.13 3.90
CA THR A 212 -6.54 7.14 3.65
C THR A 212 -7.34 6.89 4.93
N THR A 213 -8.27 7.78 5.26
CA THR A 213 -9.22 7.66 6.38
C THR A 213 -10.67 7.73 5.92
N GLY A 214 -10.90 8.01 4.64
CA GLY A 214 -12.22 8.08 4.01
C GLY A 214 -12.10 8.22 2.51
N ALA A 215 -13.24 8.25 1.81
CA ALA A 215 -13.28 8.39 0.35
C ALA A 215 -12.54 9.65 -0.14
N ALA A 216 -12.60 10.71 0.64
CA ALA A 216 -12.05 12.03 0.33
C ALA A 216 -11.24 12.58 1.50
N SER A 217 -10.60 11.73 2.31
CA SER A 217 -9.83 12.20 3.44
C SER A 217 -8.57 11.37 3.67
N VAL A 218 -7.52 12.05 4.13
CA VAL A 218 -6.25 11.44 4.56
C VAL A 218 -5.77 12.08 5.86
N VAL A 219 -5.12 11.28 6.70
CA VAL A 219 -4.45 11.75 7.91
C VAL A 219 -2.94 11.79 7.70
N MET A 220 -2.29 12.80 8.23
CA MET A 220 -0.83 12.94 8.19
C MET A 220 -0.16 12.12 9.30
N ILE A 221 0.77 11.26 8.91
CA ILE A 221 1.60 10.43 9.78
C ILE A 221 3.07 10.70 9.47
N PRO A 222 3.79 11.50 10.28
CA PRO A 222 5.23 11.69 10.13
C PRO A 222 5.99 10.37 10.34
N TRP A 223 7.00 10.11 9.50
CA TRP A 223 7.79 8.86 9.58
C TRP A 223 8.52 8.71 10.92
N ASP A 224 9.06 9.81 11.44
CA ASP A 224 9.77 9.83 12.73
C ASP A 224 8.83 9.69 13.95
N LEU A 225 7.50 9.76 13.74
CA LEU A 225 6.51 9.65 14.81
C LEU A 225 5.71 8.33 14.72
N GLY A 226 5.38 7.85 13.52
CA GLY A 226 4.65 6.60 13.27
C GLY A 226 3.17 6.60 13.70
N ILE A 227 2.66 7.75 14.13
CA ILE A 227 1.24 7.97 14.53
C ILE A 227 0.76 9.30 13.93
N PRO A 228 -0.57 9.55 13.86
CA PRO A 228 -1.09 10.84 13.43
C PRO A 228 -0.47 11.99 14.25
N GLY A 229 0.09 13.00 13.56
CA GLY A 229 0.80 14.06 14.24
C GLY A 229 1.36 15.14 13.34
N HIS A 230 1.98 16.13 13.96
CA HIS A 230 2.81 17.14 13.33
C HIS A 230 4.08 17.33 14.15
N LEU A 231 5.25 17.14 13.52
CA LEU A 231 6.54 17.31 14.16
C LEU A 231 6.91 18.79 14.27
N ILE A 232 7.53 19.13 15.39
CA ILE A 232 8.01 20.47 15.70
C ILE A 232 9.40 20.40 16.34
N LEU A 233 10.07 21.54 16.45
CA LEU A 233 11.26 21.72 17.25
C LEU A 233 10.93 22.51 18.52
N SER A 234 11.43 22.03 19.66
CA SER A 234 11.51 22.76 20.91
C SER A 234 12.99 23.09 21.16
N GLY A 235 13.39 24.28 20.74
CA GLY A 235 14.82 24.62 20.57
C GLY A 235 15.41 23.75 19.45
N THR A 236 16.38 22.88 19.79
CA THR A 236 16.99 21.92 18.84
C THR A 236 16.43 20.50 18.97
N SER A 237 15.53 20.25 19.91
CA SER A 237 14.99 18.92 20.18
C SER A 237 13.73 18.67 19.39
N LEU A 238 13.66 17.48 18.75
CA LEU A 238 12.46 17.02 18.07
C LEU A 238 11.33 16.79 19.08
N SER A 239 10.13 17.25 18.75
CA SER A 239 8.93 17.14 19.55
C SER A 239 7.69 17.10 18.67
N TYR A 240 6.50 17.03 19.24
CA TYR A 240 5.23 17.07 18.52
C TYR A 240 4.10 17.60 19.41
N TYR A 241 3.01 18.02 18.78
CA TYR A 241 1.79 18.38 19.52
C TYR A 241 1.01 17.10 19.88
N GLY A 242 1.03 16.70 21.16
CA GLY A 242 0.27 15.53 21.62
C GLY A 242 -1.26 15.68 21.37
N SER A 243 -1.92 14.58 20.98
CA SER A 243 -3.34 14.55 20.60
C SER A 243 -3.71 15.61 19.53
N TYR A 244 -2.83 15.79 18.55
CA TYR A 244 -3.06 16.61 17.37
C TYR A 244 -2.45 15.93 16.15
N GLY A 245 -3.28 15.62 15.16
CA GLY A 245 -2.90 15.03 13.88
C GLY A 245 -3.84 15.55 12.80
N PRO A 246 -3.34 16.37 11.85
CA PRO A 246 -4.19 16.95 10.81
C PRO A 246 -4.72 15.87 9.87
N THR A 247 -6.04 15.89 9.67
CA THR A 247 -6.76 15.13 8.64
C THR A 247 -7.26 16.10 7.60
N PHE A 248 -6.83 15.94 6.36
CA PHE A 248 -7.23 16.76 5.23
C PHE A 248 -8.44 16.14 4.54
N ASN A 249 -9.48 16.95 4.33
CA ASN A 249 -10.71 16.54 3.67
C ASN A 249 -10.86 17.28 2.34
N PHE A 250 -11.14 16.54 1.27
CA PHE A 250 -11.12 17.04 -0.10
C PHE A 250 -12.51 17.09 -0.73
N ASP A 251 -12.68 18.01 -1.65
CA ASP A 251 -13.74 17.96 -2.66
C ASP A 251 -13.24 17.10 -3.84
N LEU A 252 -13.85 15.96 -4.07
CA LEU A 252 -13.45 15.00 -5.11
C LEU A 252 -13.59 15.53 -6.54
N ALA A 253 -14.38 16.57 -6.76
CA ALA A 253 -14.59 17.17 -8.09
C ALA A 253 -13.50 18.20 -8.45
N THR A 254 -12.92 18.87 -7.45
CA THR A 254 -11.99 19.98 -7.65
C THR A 254 -10.60 19.75 -7.07
N ASP A 255 -10.40 18.67 -6.32
CA ASP A 255 -9.19 18.37 -5.54
C ASP A 255 -8.80 19.43 -4.50
N LYS A 256 -9.76 20.30 -4.14
CA LYS A 256 -9.53 21.29 -3.09
C LYS A 256 -9.60 20.65 -1.72
N VAL A 257 -8.68 21.04 -0.83
CA VAL A 257 -8.82 20.78 0.61
C VAL A 257 -9.89 21.73 1.13
N ILE A 258 -11.05 21.18 1.51
CA ILE A 258 -12.20 21.94 1.95
C ILE A 258 -12.31 22.07 3.47
N SER A 259 -11.65 21.20 4.21
CA SER A 259 -11.50 21.30 5.67
C SER A 259 -10.29 20.55 6.17
N VAL A 260 -9.79 20.96 7.33
CA VAL A 260 -8.79 20.23 8.09
C VAL A 260 -9.38 19.96 9.47
N THR A 261 -9.29 18.71 9.94
CA THR A 261 -9.79 18.27 11.23
C THR A 261 -8.70 17.60 12.04
N ASN A 262 -8.85 17.52 13.35
CA ASN A 262 -7.92 16.79 14.21
C ASN A 262 -8.37 15.34 14.38
N SER A 263 -7.53 14.38 14.00
CA SER A 263 -7.80 12.94 14.06
C SER A 263 -8.09 12.41 15.47
N TYR A 264 -7.64 13.11 16.52
CA TYR A 264 -7.87 12.75 17.91
C TYR A 264 -9.18 13.33 18.48
N GLY A 265 -9.96 14.05 17.67
CA GLY A 265 -11.21 14.71 18.05
C GLY A 265 -11.21 16.18 17.65
N GLN A 266 -12.41 16.74 17.42
CA GLN A 266 -12.60 18.09 16.88
C GLN A 266 -13.56 18.91 17.80
N PRO A 267 -13.11 19.37 18.98
CA PRO A 267 -11.75 19.28 19.55
C PRO A 267 -11.43 17.93 20.21
N ALA A 268 -10.14 17.65 20.38
CA ALA A 268 -9.65 16.60 21.26
C ALA A 268 -9.81 16.97 22.75
N GLY A 269 -9.57 16.01 23.66
CA GLY A 269 -9.70 16.25 25.12
C GLY A 269 -8.79 17.37 25.68
N ASN A 270 -7.68 17.70 25.00
CA ASN A 270 -6.81 18.84 25.30
C ASN A 270 -7.25 20.15 24.64
N THR A 271 -8.46 20.22 24.13
CA THR A 271 -9.11 21.32 23.40
C THR A 271 -8.50 21.66 22.03
N ARG A 272 -7.56 20.86 21.51
CA ARG A 272 -6.98 21.06 20.18
C ARG A 272 -7.96 20.65 19.09
N SER A 273 -8.12 21.54 18.13
CA SER A 273 -8.87 21.28 16.88
C SER A 273 -8.07 21.82 15.70
N ALA A 274 -8.41 21.40 14.49
CA ALA A 274 -7.85 21.93 13.28
C ALA A 274 -8.91 22.64 12.45
N GLU A 275 -8.51 23.61 11.64
CA GLU A 275 -9.40 24.34 10.74
C GLU A 275 -8.61 24.82 9.52
N ILE A 276 -9.22 24.77 8.33
CA ILE A 276 -8.63 25.29 7.10
C ILE A 276 -8.47 26.82 7.16
N ASP A 277 -7.35 27.34 6.69
CA ASP A 277 -7.20 28.78 6.39
C ASP A 277 -7.66 29.03 4.94
N PRO A 278 -8.78 29.73 4.73
CA PRO A 278 -9.31 29.97 3.38
C PRO A 278 -8.41 30.88 2.52
N SER A 279 -7.38 31.50 3.09
CA SER A 279 -6.42 32.32 2.33
C SER A 279 -5.36 31.52 1.58
N GLY A 280 -5.29 30.19 1.84
CA GLY A 280 -4.36 29.29 1.17
C GLY A 280 -4.82 28.88 -0.24
N ILE A 281 -3.91 28.27 -1.01
CA ILE A 281 -4.24 27.59 -2.27
C ILE A 281 -5.18 26.42 -1.98
N ASN A 282 -4.86 25.65 -0.93
CA ASN A 282 -5.66 24.54 -0.40
C ASN A 282 -6.09 23.57 -1.50
N LYS A 283 -5.12 23.00 -2.21
CA LYS A 283 -5.38 22.14 -3.34
C LYS A 283 -4.30 21.08 -3.51
N TRP A 284 -4.73 19.88 -3.90
CA TRP A 284 -3.89 18.83 -4.42
C TRP A 284 -3.89 18.91 -5.95
N ASP A 285 -2.72 18.73 -6.56
CA ASP A 285 -2.55 18.78 -8.01
C ASP A 285 -2.56 17.36 -8.58
N ALA A 286 -3.49 17.06 -9.47
CA ALA A 286 -3.63 15.73 -10.07
C ALA A 286 -2.51 15.36 -11.06
N ALA A 287 -1.70 16.32 -11.52
CA ALA A 287 -0.62 16.07 -12.46
C ALA A 287 0.70 15.76 -11.77
N THR A 288 1.00 16.45 -10.66
CA THR A 288 2.23 16.27 -9.89
C THR A 288 2.01 15.42 -8.64
N HIS A 289 0.77 15.33 -8.16
CA HIS A 289 0.33 14.78 -6.87
C HIS A 289 0.78 15.61 -5.67
N ASP A 290 1.30 16.80 -5.86
CA ASP A 290 1.69 17.70 -4.78
C ASP A 290 0.47 18.38 -4.15
N MET A 291 0.61 18.89 -2.93
CA MET A 291 -0.47 19.60 -2.23
C MET A 291 0.03 20.85 -1.54
N ASP A 292 -0.67 21.96 -1.73
CA ASP A 292 -0.51 23.17 -0.94
C ASP A 292 -1.66 23.32 0.04
N VAL A 293 -1.38 23.58 1.30
CA VAL A 293 -2.42 23.78 2.30
C VAL A 293 -2.01 24.78 3.38
N LYS A 294 -2.95 25.68 3.74
CA LYS A 294 -2.86 26.50 4.93
C LYS A 294 -3.96 26.11 5.92
N TYR A 295 -3.59 26.02 7.19
CA TYR A 295 -4.51 25.64 8.23
C TYR A 295 -4.07 26.10 9.63
N TYR A 296 -4.95 25.98 10.58
CA TYR A 296 -4.74 26.37 11.97
C TYR A 296 -4.88 25.20 12.93
N MET A 297 -4.08 25.22 13.99
CA MET A 297 -4.44 24.54 15.24
C MET A 297 -5.09 25.57 16.18
N LYS A 298 -6.32 25.31 16.58
CA LYS A 298 -7.00 26.06 17.66
C LYS A 298 -6.82 25.36 18.99
N GLN A 299 -6.66 26.12 20.05
CA GLN A 299 -6.60 25.57 21.41
C GLN A 299 -7.15 26.57 22.43
N PRO A 300 -8.48 26.59 22.69
CA PRO A 300 -9.12 27.53 23.62
C PRO A 300 -8.57 27.50 25.04
N SER A 301 -8.05 26.37 25.52
CA SER A 301 -7.40 26.26 26.84
C SER A 301 -6.09 27.02 26.96
N VAL A 302 -5.48 27.45 25.84
CA VAL A 302 -4.21 28.18 25.78
C VAL A 302 -4.41 29.59 25.25
N VAL A 303 -5.13 29.74 24.14
CA VAL A 303 -5.47 31.04 23.54
C VAL A 303 -6.96 31.29 23.83
N THR A 304 -7.25 32.09 24.83
CA THR A 304 -8.62 32.32 25.33
C THR A 304 -9.42 33.34 24.54
N THR A 305 -8.77 34.06 23.60
CA THR A 305 -9.42 35.05 22.73
C THR A 305 -9.84 34.42 21.41
N SER A 306 -11.11 34.60 21.01
CA SER A 306 -11.61 34.18 19.72
C SER A 306 -10.78 34.81 18.57
N PRO A 307 -10.43 34.07 17.52
CA PRO A 307 -10.89 32.73 17.12
C PRO A 307 -10.09 31.55 17.70
N TYR A 308 -9.35 31.71 18.81
CA TYR A 308 -8.64 30.68 19.57
C TYR A 308 -7.48 30.02 18.81
N ILE A 309 -6.98 30.66 17.75
CA ILE A 309 -5.91 30.12 16.91
C ILE A 309 -4.61 30.19 17.71
N ARG A 310 -3.96 29.04 17.88
CA ARG A 310 -2.67 28.92 18.51
C ARG A 310 -1.53 28.80 17.51
N VAL A 311 -1.72 27.96 16.48
CA VAL A 311 -0.67 27.68 15.49
C VAL A 311 -1.19 27.92 14.08
N TYR A 312 -0.36 28.59 13.28
CA TYR A 312 -0.55 28.79 11.86
C TYR A 312 0.41 27.87 11.10
N PHE A 313 -0.11 27.10 10.15
CA PHE A 313 0.66 26.28 9.23
C PHE A 313 0.45 26.76 7.79
N ASN A 314 1.54 26.82 7.03
CA ASN A 314 1.51 27.03 5.58
C ASN A 314 2.50 26.04 4.97
N GLU A 315 1.98 25.00 4.34
CA GLU A 315 2.74 23.81 3.98
C GLU A 315 2.55 23.42 2.53
N HIS A 316 3.64 22.92 1.97
CA HIS A 316 3.71 22.29 0.66
C HIS A 316 4.16 20.85 0.84
N PHE A 317 3.45 19.93 0.20
CA PHE A 317 3.67 18.50 0.23
C PHE A 317 4.15 18.07 -1.16
N ASP A 318 5.45 17.78 -1.31
CA ASP A 318 6.04 17.21 -2.51
C ASP A 318 5.79 15.69 -2.52
N TYR A 319 5.17 15.16 -3.55
CA TYR A 319 4.88 13.73 -3.66
C TYR A 319 6.14 12.91 -3.90
N LEU A 320 6.41 11.91 -3.06
CA LEU A 320 7.56 11.02 -3.16
C LEU A 320 7.24 9.70 -3.85
N GLY A 321 5.97 9.27 -3.81
CA GLY A 321 5.54 8.00 -4.37
C GLY A 321 4.41 7.33 -3.59
N PRO A 322 3.93 6.16 -4.05
CA PRO A 322 2.97 5.38 -3.29
C PRO A 322 3.63 4.80 -2.03
N ARG A 323 2.90 4.81 -0.92
CA ARG A 323 3.35 4.18 0.33
C ARG A 323 3.05 2.67 0.35
#